data_f0c5fee1d62f9206a1542fc372695c4a
#
_entry.id   f0c5fee1d62f9206a1542fc372695c4a
#
_cell.length_a   1.000
_cell.length_b   1.000
_cell.length_c   1.000
_cell.angle_alpha   90.00
_cell.angle_beta   90.00
_cell.angle_gamma   90.00
#
_symmetry.space_group_name_H-M   'P 1'
#
loop_
_entity.id
_entity.type
_entity.pdbx_description
1 polymer ?
#
loop_
_entity_poly.entity_id
_entity_poly.type
_entity_poly.pdbx_seq_one_letter_code
_entity_poly.pdbx_strand_id
1 'polypeptide(L)'
;PDNFGQLGAKPTHPALLDHLAARFTANGWSIKDTIRYLVTSKTWRLAARAKADDDEADPEGAWLTHARTRRLTAEALRDSLFATAGTLEDQMYGRPFGANASAPRRSVYVRARRNDLDAFLAAFDAPTPFTPVGARLNTNVPAQSLAMLNAPLVWELARRWARATENIRDDEERLAHMLESATGRLPTKREVRALRGYMDATQSAIADQETARQQAATELAAARDRRAAILDPIRAKLIAE
;
A
#
# COMPACT_ATOMS: atom_id res chain seq x y z
N PRO A 1 1.22 -7.95 -24.41
CA PRO A 1 2.41 -8.80 -24.19
C PRO A 1 2.14 -10.30 -24.35
N ASP A 2 0.87 -10.74 -24.22
CA ASP A 2 0.51 -12.17 -24.29
C ASP A 2 0.31 -12.69 -25.70
N ASN A 3 0.21 -11.80 -26.67
CA ASN A 3 -0.01 -12.14 -28.07
C ASN A 3 1.06 -11.47 -28.95
N PHE A 4 2.09 -12.23 -29.31
CA PHE A 4 3.16 -11.79 -30.21
C PHE A 4 2.88 -12.14 -31.67
N GLY A 5 1.71 -12.75 -31.94
CA GLY A 5 1.33 -13.17 -33.28
C GLY A 5 0.70 -12.03 -34.11
N GLN A 6 0.31 -12.38 -35.32
CA GLN A 6 -0.30 -11.45 -36.29
C GLN A 6 -1.59 -10.77 -35.77
N LEU A 7 -2.30 -11.40 -34.82
CA LEU A 7 -3.49 -10.87 -34.17
C LEU A 7 -3.16 -10.00 -32.92
N GLY A 8 -1.90 -9.83 -32.58
CA GLY A 8 -1.47 -8.98 -31.48
C GLY A 8 -1.62 -7.50 -31.77
N ALA A 9 -1.64 -6.68 -30.74
CA ALA A 9 -1.65 -5.23 -30.90
C ALA A 9 -0.35 -4.77 -31.57
N LYS A 10 -0.48 -3.89 -32.58
CA LYS A 10 0.67 -3.28 -33.22
C LYS A 10 1.40 -2.33 -32.25
N PRO A 11 2.75 -2.20 -32.34
CA PRO A 11 3.48 -1.25 -31.54
C PRO A 11 3.03 0.19 -31.88
N THR A 12 2.88 1.03 -30.84
CA THR A 12 2.55 2.46 -31.02
C THR A 12 3.69 3.25 -31.66
N HIS A 13 4.92 2.80 -31.46
CA HIS A 13 6.14 3.43 -31.98
C HIS A 13 7.05 2.38 -32.65
N PRO A 14 6.73 1.93 -33.89
CA PRO A 14 7.50 0.88 -34.56
C PRO A 14 8.96 1.23 -34.70
N ALA A 15 9.27 2.46 -35.14
CA ALA A 15 10.65 2.93 -35.32
C ALA A 15 11.46 2.93 -34.00
N LEU A 16 10.81 3.22 -32.85
CA LEU A 16 11.47 3.13 -31.57
C LEU A 16 11.78 1.68 -31.19
N LEU A 17 10.85 0.76 -31.47
CA LEU A 17 11.05 -0.66 -31.23
C LEU A 17 12.22 -1.19 -32.05
N ASP A 18 12.27 -0.86 -33.34
CA ASP A 18 13.35 -1.25 -34.24
C ASP A 18 14.71 -0.67 -33.80
N HIS A 19 14.72 0.60 -33.38
CA HIS A 19 15.93 1.23 -32.84
C HIS A 19 16.45 0.49 -31.60
N LEU A 20 15.54 0.17 -30.64
CA LEU A 20 15.91 -0.55 -29.42
C LEU A 20 16.43 -1.97 -29.73
N ALA A 21 15.80 -2.66 -30.68
CA ALA A 21 16.22 -3.99 -31.10
C ALA A 21 17.61 -3.96 -31.76
N ALA A 22 17.83 -3.04 -32.69
CA ALA A 22 19.13 -2.87 -33.36
C ALA A 22 20.24 -2.50 -32.36
N ARG A 23 19.95 -1.58 -31.43
CA ARG A 23 20.89 -1.22 -30.36
C ARG A 23 21.20 -2.40 -29.43
N PHE A 24 20.20 -3.17 -29.02
CA PHE A 24 20.38 -4.33 -28.17
C PHE A 24 21.30 -5.37 -28.77
N THR A 25 21.11 -5.68 -30.05
CA THR A 25 21.97 -6.60 -30.78
C THR A 25 23.39 -6.06 -30.97
N ALA A 26 23.53 -4.77 -31.35
CA ALA A 26 24.82 -4.12 -31.53
C ALA A 26 25.65 -4.06 -30.22
N ASN A 27 25.01 -3.93 -29.09
CA ASN A 27 25.67 -3.91 -27.79
C ASN A 27 25.81 -5.32 -27.12
N GLY A 28 25.91 -6.36 -27.97
CA GLY A 28 26.17 -7.73 -27.49
C GLY A 28 25.08 -8.31 -26.60
N TRP A 29 23.80 -7.97 -26.85
CA TRP A 29 22.64 -8.49 -26.12
C TRP A 29 22.67 -8.15 -24.62
N SER A 30 23.26 -7.03 -24.24
CA SER A 30 23.40 -6.59 -22.86
C SER A 30 22.08 -6.03 -22.31
N ILE A 31 21.41 -6.80 -21.47
CA ILE A 31 20.19 -6.37 -20.73
C ILE A 31 20.51 -5.17 -19.84
N LYS A 32 21.64 -5.19 -19.12
CA LYS A 32 22.05 -4.08 -18.25
C LYS A 32 22.24 -2.76 -19.01
N ASP A 33 22.87 -2.81 -20.17
CA ASP A 33 23.08 -1.61 -20.99
C ASP A 33 21.74 -1.08 -21.52
N THR A 34 20.86 -1.97 -21.97
CA THR A 34 19.51 -1.59 -22.42
C THR A 34 18.70 -0.95 -21.32
N ILE A 35 18.68 -1.53 -20.11
CA ILE A 35 18.00 -0.93 -18.95
C ILE A 35 18.59 0.44 -18.63
N ARG A 36 19.92 0.58 -18.59
CA ARG A 36 20.60 1.86 -18.34
C ARG A 36 20.19 2.89 -19.38
N TYR A 37 20.19 2.53 -20.65
CA TYR A 37 19.78 3.40 -21.74
C TYR A 37 18.35 3.91 -21.58
N LEU A 38 17.41 3.01 -21.24
CA LEU A 38 16.01 3.37 -21.02
C LEU A 38 15.83 4.30 -19.82
N VAL A 39 16.38 3.96 -18.65
CA VAL A 39 16.16 4.73 -17.42
C VAL A 39 16.88 6.07 -17.39
N THR A 40 17.91 6.26 -18.22
CA THR A 40 18.60 7.55 -18.37
C THR A 40 17.98 8.45 -19.44
N SER A 41 17.01 7.95 -20.21
CA SER A 41 16.32 8.73 -21.24
C SER A 41 15.49 9.87 -20.67
N LYS A 42 15.26 10.90 -21.47
CA LYS A 42 14.35 12.00 -21.10
C LYS A 42 12.93 11.49 -20.93
N THR A 43 12.49 10.56 -21.76
CA THR A 43 11.15 9.95 -21.71
C THR A 43 10.89 9.23 -20.37
N TRP A 44 11.88 8.50 -19.86
CA TRP A 44 11.75 7.86 -18.55
C TRP A 44 11.56 8.85 -17.40
N ARG A 45 12.12 10.05 -17.52
CA ARG A 45 12.10 11.11 -16.49
C ARG A 45 10.95 12.10 -16.66
N LEU A 46 10.01 11.84 -17.55
CA LEU A 46 8.81 12.67 -17.66
C LEU A 46 8.01 12.66 -16.38
N ALA A 47 7.45 13.80 -16.02
CA ALA A 47 6.52 13.91 -14.90
C ALA A 47 5.22 13.14 -15.20
N ALA A 48 4.64 12.53 -14.17
CA ALA A 48 3.33 11.87 -14.30
C ALA A 48 2.16 12.87 -14.38
N ARG A 49 2.41 14.12 -14.02
CA ARG A 49 1.42 15.20 -14.15
C ARG A 49 1.59 15.87 -15.51
N ALA A 50 0.65 15.63 -16.39
CA ALA A 50 0.58 16.32 -17.67
C ALA A 50 0.34 17.83 -17.46
N LYS A 51 0.77 18.65 -18.43
CA LYS A 51 0.24 20.01 -18.57
C LYS A 51 -1.19 19.90 -19.13
N ALA A 52 -2.04 20.89 -18.87
CA ALA A 52 -3.44 20.84 -19.28
C ALA A 52 -3.60 20.56 -20.79
N ASP A 53 -2.80 21.23 -21.62
CA ASP A 53 -2.83 21.06 -23.08
C ASP A 53 -2.36 19.64 -23.51
N ASP A 54 -1.38 19.09 -22.83
CA ASP A 54 -0.86 17.74 -23.10
C ASP A 54 -1.84 16.65 -22.67
N ASP A 55 -2.59 16.87 -21.57
CA ASP A 55 -3.59 15.93 -21.04
C ASP A 55 -4.82 15.85 -21.96
N GLU A 56 -5.20 16.98 -22.59
CA GLU A 56 -6.29 17.01 -23.58
C GLU A 56 -5.86 16.32 -24.88
N ALA A 57 -4.62 16.54 -25.33
CA ALA A 57 -4.12 15.99 -26.59
C ALA A 57 -3.71 14.51 -26.51
N ASP A 58 -3.20 14.05 -25.36
CA ASP A 58 -2.68 12.68 -25.13
C ASP A 58 -3.09 12.13 -23.76
N PRO A 59 -4.38 11.98 -23.47
CA PRO A 59 -4.88 11.60 -22.16
C PRO A 59 -4.37 10.23 -21.70
N GLU A 60 -4.02 9.38 -22.65
CA GLU A 60 -3.47 8.06 -22.35
C GLU A 60 -1.93 8.01 -22.35
N GLY A 61 -1.23 9.11 -22.59
CA GLY A 61 0.22 9.16 -22.68
C GLY A 61 0.77 8.23 -23.79
N ALA A 62 0.00 8.04 -24.87
CA ALA A 62 0.39 7.17 -25.98
C ALA A 62 1.55 7.77 -26.77
N TRP A 63 1.64 9.09 -26.84
CA TRP A 63 2.70 9.82 -27.54
C TRP A 63 3.89 10.20 -26.65
N LEU A 64 3.90 9.70 -25.42
CA LEU A 64 4.97 9.92 -24.46
C LEU A 64 5.16 11.41 -24.09
N THR A 65 4.10 12.18 -24.07
CA THR A 65 4.11 13.60 -23.66
C THR A 65 4.29 13.73 -22.13
N HIS A 66 3.79 12.75 -21.39
CA HIS A 66 3.92 12.63 -19.93
C HIS A 66 4.03 11.15 -19.52
N ALA A 67 4.45 10.91 -18.29
CA ALA A 67 4.46 9.56 -17.73
C ALA A 67 3.05 9.18 -17.25
N ARG A 68 2.59 7.97 -17.54
CA ARG A 68 1.30 7.48 -17.04
C ARG A 68 1.36 7.27 -15.53
N THR A 69 0.37 7.78 -14.82
CA THR A 69 0.17 7.43 -13.41
C THR A 69 -0.19 5.94 -13.31
N ARG A 70 0.56 5.20 -12.54
CA ARG A 70 0.34 3.77 -12.29
C ARG A 70 0.23 3.51 -10.81
N ARG A 71 -0.64 2.61 -10.43
CA ARG A 71 -0.64 2.07 -9.07
C ARG A 71 0.61 1.25 -8.82
N LEU A 72 1.05 1.25 -7.58
CA LEU A 72 2.10 0.33 -7.15
C LEU A 72 1.60 -1.12 -7.30
N THR A 73 2.48 -2.01 -7.72
CA THR A 73 2.20 -3.45 -7.65
C THR A 73 2.07 -3.89 -6.19
N ALA A 74 1.40 -4.99 -5.93
CA ALA A 74 1.21 -5.52 -4.58
C ALA A 74 2.52 -5.64 -3.80
N GLU A 75 3.55 -6.16 -4.46
CA GLU A 75 4.89 -6.32 -3.87
C GLU A 75 5.54 -4.97 -3.57
N ALA A 76 5.46 -4.03 -4.51
CA ALA A 76 6.01 -2.69 -4.32
C ALA A 76 5.27 -1.93 -3.20
N LEU A 77 3.94 -2.10 -3.12
CA LEU A 77 3.14 -1.51 -2.04
C LEU A 77 3.55 -2.06 -0.67
N ARG A 78 3.66 -3.40 -0.54
CA ARG A 78 4.09 -4.03 0.70
C ARG A 78 5.51 -3.58 1.09
N ASP A 79 6.45 -3.60 0.16
CA ASP A 79 7.83 -3.17 0.40
C ASP A 79 7.90 -1.69 0.79
N SER A 80 7.08 -0.82 0.16
CA SER A 80 6.97 0.60 0.52
C SER A 80 6.46 0.81 1.94
N LEU A 81 5.49 0.01 2.40
CA LEU A 81 5.01 0.08 3.79
C LEU A 81 6.11 -0.25 4.79
N PHE A 82 6.92 -1.28 4.54
CA PHE A 82 8.08 -1.61 5.38
C PHE A 82 9.16 -0.52 5.32
N ALA A 83 9.44 0.01 4.13
CA ALA A 83 10.41 1.08 3.95
C ALA A 83 10.00 2.35 4.68
N THR A 84 8.73 2.77 4.55
CA THR A 84 8.18 3.93 5.25
C THR A 84 8.23 3.77 6.77
N ALA A 85 7.98 2.55 7.26
CA ALA A 85 8.12 2.23 8.69
C ALA A 85 9.59 2.10 9.16
N GLY A 86 10.56 2.27 8.26
CA GLY A 86 11.99 2.15 8.58
C GLY A 86 12.45 0.74 8.93
N THR A 87 11.72 -0.29 8.49
CA THR A 87 11.97 -1.67 8.89
C THR A 87 12.28 -2.60 7.72
N LEU A 88 12.31 -2.12 6.49
CA LEU A 88 12.66 -2.94 5.33
C LEU A 88 14.11 -3.39 5.39
N GLU A 89 14.33 -4.70 5.30
CA GLU A 89 15.65 -5.32 5.26
C GLU A 89 16.15 -5.48 3.83
N ASP A 90 17.36 -4.98 3.55
CA ASP A 90 18.01 -5.07 2.23
C ASP A 90 18.73 -6.41 2.00
N GLN A 91 18.49 -7.40 2.87
CA GLN A 91 19.13 -8.71 2.73
C GLN A 91 18.76 -9.35 1.38
N MET A 92 19.79 -9.50 0.53
CA MET A 92 19.69 -10.20 -0.74
C MET A 92 19.88 -11.70 -0.58
N TYR A 93 19.22 -12.48 -1.44
CA TYR A 93 19.32 -13.95 -1.51
C TYR A 93 18.82 -14.69 -0.26
N GLY A 94 19.07 -15.98 -0.18
CA GLY A 94 18.68 -16.85 0.92
C GLY A 94 17.30 -17.48 0.75
N ARG A 95 16.79 -18.11 1.81
CA ARG A 95 15.54 -18.87 1.77
C ARG A 95 14.33 -17.92 1.70
N PRO A 96 13.28 -18.31 0.94
CA PRO A 96 12.02 -17.56 0.94
C PRO A 96 11.33 -17.66 2.31
N PHE A 97 10.50 -16.65 2.63
CA PHE A 97 9.63 -16.69 3.80
C PHE A 97 8.18 -17.04 3.41
N GLY A 98 7.38 -17.49 4.39
CA GLY A 98 6.00 -17.91 4.17
C GLY A 98 5.08 -16.75 3.80
N ALA A 99 3.99 -17.06 3.10
CA ALA A 99 2.90 -16.14 2.90
C ALA A 99 2.33 -15.66 4.24
N ASN A 100 1.77 -14.46 4.27
CA ASN A 100 1.20 -13.81 5.47
C ASN A 100 2.19 -13.60 6.64
N ALA A 101 3.48 -13.83 6.44
CA ALA A 101 4.49 -13.53 7.45
C ALA A 101 4.80 -12.03 7.48
N SER A 102 4.85 -11.44 8.68
CA SER A 102 5.32 -10.06 8.88
C SER A 102 6.84 -9.91 8.75
N ALA A 103 7.45 -10.66 7.80
CA ALA A 103 8.87 -10.62 7.56
C ALA A 103 9.25 -9.28 6.89
N PRO A 104 10.24 -8.54 7.41
CA PRO A 104 10.63 -7.22 6.91
C PRO A 104 11.48 -7.27 5.63
N ARG A 105 11.54 -8.40 4.96
CA ARG A 105 12.24 -8.60 3.70
C ARG A 105 11.39 -8.20 2.51
N ARG A 106 12.05 -7.90 1.39
CA ARG A 106 11.41 -7.58 0.14
C ARG A 106 10.46 -8.69 -0.33
N SER A 107 9.33 -8.30 -0.86
CA SER A 107 8.24 -9.21 -1.28
C SER A 107 8.64 -10.18 -2.39
N VAL A 108 9.72 -9.91 -3.13
CA VAL A 108 10.29 -10.86 -4.11
C VAL A 108 10.71 -12.19 -3.47
N TYR A 109 10.94 -12.21 -2.15
CA TYR A 109 11.28 -13.41 -1.38
C TYR A 109 10.07 -14.12 -0.74
N VAL A 110 8.86 -13.65 -0.97
CA VAL A 110 7.64 -14.35 -0.53
C VAL A 110 7.54 -15.67 -1.31
N ARG A 111 7.32 -16.76 -0.57
CA ARG A 111 7.11 -18.07 -1.18
C ARG A 111 5.78 -18.11 -1.92
N ALA A 112 5.81 -18.25 -3.23
CA ALA A 112 4.62 -18.45 -4.05
C ALA A 112 4.22 -19.94 -4.05
N ARG A 113 3.08 -20.25 -3.45
CA ARG A 113 2.47 -21.60 -3.49
C ARG A 113 1.03 -21.49 -3.97
N ARG A 114 0.58 -22.49 -4.73
CA ARG A 114 -0.80 -22.50 -5.27
C ARG A 114 -1.87 -22.39 -4.19
N ASN A 115 -1.66 -23.07 -3.07
CA ASN A 115 -2.66 -23.20 -1.99
C ASN A 115 -2.33 -22.32 -0.77
N ASP A 116 -1.34 -21.43 -0.87
CA ASP A 116 -0.88 -20.59 0.24
C ASP A 116 -0.47 -19.24 -0.32
N LEU A 117 -1.48 -18.43 -0.67
CA LEU A 117 -1.29 -17.09 -1.20
C LEU A 117 -1.25 -16.09 -0.05
N ASP A 118 -0.37 -15.11 -0.15
CA ASP A 118 -0.37 -13.97 0.76
C ASP A 118 -1.65 -13.15 0.57
N ALA A 119 -2.46 -13.04 1.62
CA ALA A 119 -3.77 -12.38 1.56
C ALA A 119 -3.67 -10.89 1.23
N PHE A 120 -2.62 -10.20 1.73
CA PHE A 120 -2.40 -8.80 1.43
C PHE A 120 -2.01 -8.61 -0.03
N LEU A 121 -1.05 -9.40 -0.52
CA LEU A 121 -0.64 -9.34 -1.93
C LEU A 121 -1.81 -9.70 -2.87
N ALA A 122 -2.60 -10.71 -2.53
CA ALA A 122 -3.78 -11.10 -3.32
C ALA A 122 -4.84 -9.99 -3.40
N ALA A 123 -5.06 -9.24 -2.30
CA ALA A 123 -5.98 -8.09 -2.30
C ALA A 123 -5.55 -6.97 -3.26
N PHE A 124 -4.25 -6.87 -3.56
CA PHE A 124 -3.66 -5.87 -4.47
C PHE A 124 -3.22 -6.44 -5.82
N ASP A 125 -3.97 -7.39 -6.35
CA ASP A 125 -3.80 -7.95 -7.70
C ASP A 125 -2.46 -8.66 -7.93
N ALA A 126 -1.85 -9.24 -6.89
CA ALA A 126 -0.71 -10.13 -7.12
C ALA A 126 -1.14 -11.33 -7.98
N PRO A 127 -0.35 -11.71 -9.00
CA PRO A 127 -0.73 -12.79 -9.88
C PRO A 127 -0.82 -14.11 -9.12
N THR A 128 -1.86 -14.88 -9.43
CA THR A 128 -2.00 -16.24 -8.91
C THR A 128 -1.04 -17.19 -9.65
N PRO A 129 -0.35 -18.10 -8.97
CA PRO A 129 0.66 -18.97 -9.59
C PRO A 129 0.04 -20.17 -10.35
N PHE A 130 -1.18 -20.04 -10.87
CA PHE A 130 -1.87 -21.10 -11.60
C PHE A 130 -1.64 -21.01 -13.11
N THR A 131 -1.56 -19.80 -13.64
CA THR A 131 -1.45 -19.53 -15.07
C THR A 131 -0.41 -18.45 -15.33
N PRO A 132 0.31 -18.51 -16.47
CA PRO A 132 1.12 -17.40 -16.93
C PRO A 132 0.25 -16.17 -17.17
N VAL A 133 0.70 -15.02 -16.76
CA VAL A 133 0.01 -13.73 -16.94
C VAL A 133 0.98 -12.76 -17.60
N GLY A 134 0.70 -12.34 -18.81
CA GLY A 134 1.53 -11.40 -19.54
C GLY A 134 1.33 -9.94 -19.14
N ALA A 135 0.12 -9.60 -18.66
CA ALA A 135 -0.17 -8.30 -18.09
C ALA A 135 -0.87 -8.48 -16.75
N ARG A 136 -0.38 -7.81 -15.71
CA ARG A 136 -1.03 -7.81 -14.40
C ARG A 136 -2.32 -7.00 -14.44
N LEU A 137 -3.34 -7.50 -13.77
CA LEU A 137 -4.53 -6.71 -13.49
C LEU A 137 -4.15 -5.51 -12.63
N ASN A 138 -4.89 -4.44 -12.77
CA ASN A 138 -4.76 -3.24 -11.96
C ASN A 138 -6.17 -2.75 -11.62
N THR A 139 -6.76 -3.35 -10.61
CA THR A 139 -8.12 -3.06 -10.18
C THR A 139 -8.17 -1.94 -9.14
N ASN A 140 -9.31 -1.32 -8.99
CA ASN A 140 -9.61 -0.39 -7.92
C ASN A 140 -10.92 -0.81 -7.24
N VAL A 141 -10.78 -1.64 -6.22
CA VAL A 141 -11.94 -2.22 -5.51
C VAL A 141 -11.95 -1.82 -4.03
N PRO A 142 -13.12 -1.70 -3.41
CA PRO A 142 -13.25 -1.34 -1.99
C PRO A 142 -12.46 -2.25 -1.04
N ALA A 143 -12.27 -3.51 -1.40
CA ALA A 143 -11.49 -4.48 -0.61
C ALA A 143 -10.03 -4.02 -0.36
N GLN A 144 -9.43 -3.30 -1.31
CA GLN A 144 -8.07 -2.75 -1.16
C GLN A 144 -8.02 -1.65 -0.10
N SER A 145 -9.00 -0.75 -0.08
CA SER A 145 -9.11 0.29 0.96
C SER A 145 -9.36 -0.34 2.34
N LEU A 146 -10.23 -1.35 2.41
CA LEU A 146 -10.48 -2.09 3.64
C LEU A 146 -9.22 -2.85 4.13
N ALA A 147 -8.44 -3.42 3.23
CA ALA A 147 -7.17 -4.05 3.58
C ALA A 147 -6.18 -3.04 4.18
N MET A 148 -6.06 -1.84 3.58
CA MET A 148 -5.21 -0.77 4.13
C MET A 148 -5.67 -0.30 5.52
N LEU A 149 -6.97 -0.29 5.79
CA LEU A 149 -7.52 0.16 7.07
C LEU A 149 -7.47 -0.92 8.16
N ASN A 150 -7.61 -2.20 7.79
CA ASN A 150 -7.88 -3.27 8.77
C ASN A 150 -6.79 -4.35 8.83
N ALA A 151 -5.86 -4.43 7.86
CA ALA A 151 -4.84 -5.48 7.90
C ALA A 151 -3.91 -5.33 9.11
N PRO A 152 -3.69 -6.40 9.90
CA PRO A 152 -2.80 -6.35 11.06
C PRO A 152 -1.40 -5.87 10.72
N LEU A 153 -0.88 -6.26 9.55
CA LEU A 153 0.40 -5.81 9.03
C LEU A 153 0.47 -4.27 8.92
N VAL A 154 -0.56 -3.65 8.34
CA VAL A 154 -0.59 -2.18 8.17
C VAL A 154 -0.61 -1.48 9.53
N TRP A 155 -1.40 -1.97 10.47
CA TRP A 155 -1.45 -1.44 11.84
C TRP A 155 -0.13 -1.57 12.58
N GLU A 156 0.54 -2.70 12.45
CA GLU A 156 1.87 -2.90 13.05
C GLU A 156 2.88 -1.92 12.49
N LEU A 157 2.94 -1.79 11.16
CA LEU A 157 3.87 -0.87 10.48
C LEU A 157 3.55 0.60 10.77
N ALA A 158 2.28 0.98 10.84
CA ALA A 158 1.87 2.33 11.24
C ALA A 158 2.34 2.69 12.67
N ARG A 159 2.23 1.75 13.62
CA ARG A 159 2.76 1.94 14.98
C ARG A 159 4.28 2.09 15.01
N ARG A 160 4.99 1.30 14.21
CA ARG A 160 6.45 1.40 14.10
C ARG A 160 6.86 2.75 13.51
N TRP A 161 6.17 3.18 12.46
CA TRP A 161 6.39 4.48 11.83
C TRP A 161 6.13 5.64 12.80
N ALA A 162 5.04 5.60 13.55
CA ALA A 162 4.76 6.59 14.58
C ALA A 162 5.87 6.67 15.63
N ARG A 163 6.38 5.51 16.11
CA ARG A 163 7.49 5.46 17.08
C ARG A 163 8.79 5.98 16.49
N ALA A 164 9.10 5.68 15.23
CA ALA A 164 10.31 6.15 14.57
C ALA A 164 10.40 7.69 14.47
N THR A 165 9.28 8.39 14.63
CA THR A 165 9.18 9.85 14.56
C THR A 165 8.88 10.51 15.92
N GLU A 166 8.92 9.77 17.03
CA GLU A 166 8.62 10.29 18.39
C GLU A 166 9.61 11.36 18.86
N ASN A 167 10.85 11.34 18.36
CA ASN A 167 11.88 12.32 18.67
C ASN A 167 11.62 13.70 18.06
N ILE A 168 10.75 13.80 17.06
CA ILE A 168 10.34 15.08 16.45
C ILE A 168 9.21 15.66 17.29
N ARG A 169 9.51 16.72 18.05
CA ARG A 169 8.58 17.31 19.02
C ARG A 169 7.53 18.20 18.41
N ASP A 170 7.88 18.89 17.34
CA ASP A 170 6.93 19.73 16.60
C ASP A 170 6.05 18.87 15.71
N ASP A 171 4.74 18.97 15.89
CA ASP A 171 3.78 18.15 15.16
C ASP A 171 3.74 18.46 13.66
N GLU A 172 3.94 19.73 13.26
CA GLU A 172 3.96 20.09 11.83
C GLU A 172 5.23 19.54 11.15
N GLU A 173 6.37 19.67 11.81
CA GLU A 173 7.64 19.09 11.36
C GLU A 173 7.55 17.56 11.27
N ARG A 174 6.97 16.92 12.28
CA ARG A 174 6.74 15.49 12.32
C ARG A 174 5.86 15.01 11.16
N LEU A 175 4.73 15.69 10.94
CA LEU A 175 3.84 15.39 9.81
C LEU A 175 4.50 15.63 8.46
N ALA A 176 5.30 16.70 8.34
CA ALA A 176 6.06 16.95 7.11
C ALA A 176 7.05 15.83 6.83
N HIS A 177 7.82 15.41 7.83
CA HIS A 177 8.75 14.28 7.72
C HIS A 177 8.06 12.96 7.35
N MET A 178 6.92 12.68 7.99
CA MET A 178 6.12 11.49 7.68
C MET A 178 5.60 11.54 6.23
N LEU A 179 5.07 12.67 5.78
CA LEU A 179 4.62 12.80 4.39
C LEU A 179 5.76 12.66 3.38
N GLU A 180 6.92 13.23 3.66
CA GLU A 180 8.09 13.10 2.80
C GLU A 180 8.55 11.65 2.71
N SER A 181 8.64 10.94 3.82
CA SER A 181 9.04 9.52 3.86
C SER A 181 8.06 8.62 3.10
N ALA A 182 6.76 8.93 3.12
CA ALA A 182 5.73 8.16 2.42
C ALA A 182 5.63 8.48 0.92
N THR A 183 5.91 9.73 0.52
CA THR A 183 5.67 10.20 -0.85
C THR A 183 6.94 10.41 -1.67
N GLY A 184 8.10 10.43 -1.02
CA GLY A 184 9.40 10.73 -1.65
C GLY A 184 9.57 12.17 -2.10
N ARG A 185 8.72 13.09 -1.64
CA ARG A 185 8.78 14.53 -1.95
C ARG A 185 8.42 15.37 -0.73
N LEU A 186 8.90 16.59 -0.71
CA LEU A 186 8.50 17.54 0.30
C LEU A 186 6.99 17.82 0.22
N PRO A 187 6.29 17.84 1.36
CA PRO A 187 4.87 18.15 1.40
C PRO A 187 4.60 19.65 1.19
N THR A 188 3.44 19.96 0.69
CA THR A 188 2.94 21.33 0.67
C THR A 188 2.37 21.72 2.04
N LYS A 189 2.38 23.02 2.37
CA LYS A 189 1.74 23.53 3.60
C LYS A 189 0.25 23.17 3.70
N ARG A 190 -0.44 23.00 2.57
CA ARG A 190 -1.84 22.58 2.51
C ARG A 190 -2.01 21.11 2.97
N GLU A 191 -1.11 20.23 2.55
CA GLU A 191 -1.13 18.80 2.93
C GLU A 191 -0.87 18.65 4.43
N VAL A 192 0.14 19.33 4.97
CA VAL A 192 0.45 19.28 6.41
C VAL A 192 -0.74 19.79 7.24
N ARG A 193 -1.34 20.93 6.86
CA ARG A 193 -2.54 21.44 7.54
C ARG A 193 -3.75 20.51 7.46
N ALA A 194 -3.97 19.87 6.32
CA ALA A 194 -5.07 18.92 6.16
C ALA A 194 -4.90 17.70 7.08
N LEU A 195 -3.68 17.17 7.19
CA LEU A 195 -3.39 16.06 8.10
C LEU A 195 -3.51 16.49 9.57
N ARG A 196 -3.04 17.66 9.93
CA ARG A 196 -3.20 18.19 11.29
C ARG A 196 -4.69 18.26 11.67
N GLY A 197 -5.51 18.88 10.82
CA GLY A 197 -6.96 18.94 11.06
C GLY A 197 -7.62 17.56 11.18
N TYR A 198 -7.16 16.57 10.39
CA TYR A 198 -7.61 15.19 10.52
C TYR A 198 -7.21 14.56 11.86
N MET A 199 -5.98 14.79 12.32
CA MET A 199 -5.53 14.30 13.62
C MET A 199 -6.33 14.89 14.77
N ASP A 200 -6.54 16.20 14.78
CA ASP A 200 -7.29 16.90 15.80
C ASP A 200 -8.75 16.40 15.85
N ALA A 201 -9.39 16.23 14.70
CA ALA A 201 -10.75 15.66 14.62
C ALA A 201 -10.80 14.19 15.11
N THR A 202 -9.78 13.40 14.78
CA THR A 202 -9.70 12.00 15.21
C THR A 202 -9.50 11.90 16.72
N GLN A 203 -8.65 12.72 17.32
CA GLN A 203 -8.43 12.77 18.77
C GLN A 203 -9.71 13.15 19.51
N SER A 204 -10.46 14.15 19.02
CA SER A 204 -11.76 14.51 19.57
C SER A 204 -12.74 13.34 19.51
N ALA A 205 -12.86 12.69 18.35
CA ALA A 205 -13.77 11.55 18.18
C ALA A 205 -13.42 10.36 19.11
N ILE A 206 -12.12 10.10 19.32
CA ILE A 206 -11.66 9.05 20.26
C ILE A 206 -12.04 9.43 21.68
N ALA A 207 -11.83 10.66 22.12
CA ALA A 207 -12.20 11.13 23.46
C ALA A 207 -13.71 11.01 23.72
N ASP A 208 -14.53 11.38 22.72
CA ASP A 208 -15.98 11.23 22.78
C ASP A 208 -16.41 9.76 22.90
N GLN A 209 -15.79 8.87 22.13
CA GLN A 209 -16.04 7.42 22.19
C GLN A 209 -15.61 6.81 23.53
N GLU A 210 -14.48 7.23 24.11
CA GLU A 210 -14.02 6.78 25.42
C GLU A 210 -15.00 7.20 26.51
N THR A 211 -15.50 8.44 26.46
CA THR A 211 -16.52 8.94 27.36
C THR A 211 -17.83 8.14 27.28
N ALA A 212 -18.31 7.92 26.05
CA ALA A 212 -19.51 7.12 25.82
C ALA A 212 -19.33 5.65 26.27
N ARG A 213 -18.15 5.07 26.06
CA ARG A 213 -17.83 3.72 26.57
C ARG A 213 -17.81 3.62 28.07
N GLN A 214 -17.27 4.62 28.77
CA GLN A 214 -17.26 4.68 30.22
C GLN A 214 -18.69 4.79 30.79
N GLN A 215 -19.53 5.64 30.18
CA GLN A 215 -20.94 5.76 30.56
C GLN A 215 -21.69 4.45 30.35
N ALA A 216 -21.55 3.81 29.19
CA ALA A 216 -22.17 2.51 28.92
C ALA A 216 -21.67 1.40 29.86
N ALA A 217 -20.41 1.41 30.25
CA ALA A 217 -19.86 0.46 31.23
C ALA A 217 -20.48 0.67 32.61
N THR A 218 -20.66 1.90 33.04
CA THR A 218 -21.30 2.25 34.31
C THR A 218 -22.77 1.82 34.33
N GLU A 219 -23.52 2.09 33.26
CA GLU A 219 -24.92 1.67 33.10
C GLU A 219 -25.08 0.16 33.12
N LEU A 220 -24.17 -0.56 32.46
CA LEU A 220 -24.15 -2.02 32.44
C LEU A 220 -23.86 -2.60 33.82
N ALA A 221 -22.95 -2.02 34.58
CA ALA A 221 -22.66 -2.42 35.95
C ALA A 221 -23.92 -2.25 36.83
N ALA A 222 -24.55 -1.07 36.80
CA ALA A 222 -25.77 -0.79 37.53
C ALA A 222 -26.95 -1.71 37.13
N ALA A 223 -27.04 -2.09 35.86
CA ALA A 223 -28.05 -3.03 35.36
C ALA A 223 -27.78 -4.46 35.87
N ARG A 224 -26.50 -4.88 35.92
CA ARG A 224 -26.09 -6.18 36.50
C ARG A 224 -26.40 -6.27 37.97
N ASP A 225 -26.13 -5.21 38.74
CA ASP A 225 -26.40 -5.16 40.16
C ASP A 225 -27.92 -5.23 40.44
N ARG A 226 -28.72 -4.49 39.69
CA ARG A 226 -30.20 -4.57 39.75
C ARG A 226 -30.70 -5.98 39.43
N ARG A 227 -30.14 -6.61 38.41
CA ARG A 227 -30.50 -8.00 38.07
C ARG A 227 -30.12 -8.99 39.17
N ALA A 228 -28.93 -8.85 39.75
CA ALA A 228 -28.48 -9.69 40.87
C ALA A 228 -29.39 -9.53 42.07
N ALA A 229 -29.73 -8.30 42.44
CA ALA A 229 -30.65 -8.03 43.54
C ALA A 229 -32.04 -8.69 43.39
N ILE A 230 -32.50 -8.87 42.15
CA ILE A 230 -33.77 -9.56 41.86
C ILE A 230 -33.60 -11.08 41.85
N LEU A 231 -32.55 -11.58 41.22
CA LEU A 231 -32.38 -13.03 40.96
C LEU A 231 -31.79 -13.79 42.14
N ASP A 232 -30.90 -13.19 42.92
CA ASP A 232 -30.20 -13.91 43.99
C ASP A 232 -31.17 -14.34 45.15
N PRO A 233 -32.15 -13.53 45.57
CA PRO A 233 -33.16 -14.00 46.52
C PRO A 233 -34.03 -15.14 45.99
N ILE A 234 -34.35 -15.12 44.70
CA ILE A 234 -35.16 -16.18 44.05
C ILE A 234 -34.35 -17.47 43.97
N ARG A 235 -33.08 -17.39 43.57
CA ARG A 235 -32.19 -18.56 43.56
C ARG A 235 -31.97 -19.17 44.94
N ALA A 236 -31.77 -18.32 45.93
CA ALA A 236 -31.61 -18.80 47.33
C ALA A 236 -32.83 -19.56 47.82
N LYS A 237 -34.05 -19.14 47.47
CA LYS A 237 -35.29 -19.87 47.81
C LYS A 237 -35.40 -21.20 47.08
N LEU A 238 -35.08 -21.25 45.80
CA LEU A 238 -35.13 -22.47 44.97
C LEU A 238 -34.08 -23.55 45.36
N ILE A 239 -33.00 -23.16 46.01
CA ILE A 239 -31.96 -24.08 46.49
C ILE A 239 -32.29 -24.60 47.92
N ALA A 240 -33.11 -23.89 48.63
CA ALA A 240 -33.53 -24.26 50.03
C ALA A 240 -34.75 -25.18 50.07
N GLU A 241 -35.46 -25.36 48.97
CA GLU A 241 -36.50 -26.37 48.74
C GLU A 241 -35.91 -27.65 48.13
#